data_929eb3029078030c547d21c3f3fd944f
#
_entry.id   929eb3029078030c547d21c3f3fd944f
#
_cell.length_a   1.000
_cell.length_b   1.000
_cell.length_c   1.000
_cell.angle_alpha   90.00
_cell.angle_beta   90.00
_cell.angle_gamma   90.00
#
_symmetry.space_group_name_H-M   'P 1'
#
loop_
_entity.id
_entity.type
_entity.pdbx_description
1 polymer ?
#
loop_
_entity_poly.entity_id
_entity_poly.type
_entity_poly.pdbx_seq_one_letter_code
_entity_poly.pdbx_strand_id
1 'polypeptide(L)'
;MSRITPLPLSSLPESLAIALQRGLDSGMLSSSVPVQVWAHRPALAEAWLAVLELFYSQSLLSERLRELVRLKIASVTTCKACQLARKSDDVNDLDIACLASDSDHFTQQEQAALQFAELFAGDYMTVGDVHFEALARFFSPAQITELNMYCALMLAGGRMTYVQQAYEE
;
A
#
# COMPACT_ATOMS: atom_id res chain seq x y z
N MET A 1 -19.15 11.61 -1.00
CA MET A 1 -20.03 10.47 -0.63
C MET A 1 -19.58 9.19 -1.29
N SER A 2 -19.45 8.10 -0.52
CA SER A 2 -19.14 6.77 -1.06
C SER A 2 -20.19 6.30 -2.07
N ARG A 3 -19.75 5.67 -3.18
CA ARG A 3 -20.65 5.12 -4.22
C ARG A 3 -21.43 3.88 -3.76
N ILE A 4 -20.90 3.19 -2.75
CA ILE A 4 -21.56 2.10 -2.03
C ILE A 4 -21.71 2.59 -0.60
N THR A 5 -22.92 2.55 -0.05
CA THR A 5 -23.18 3.02 1.31
C THR A 5 -22.38 2.21 2.33
N PRO A 6 -21.51 2.83 3.15
CA PRO A 6 -20.81 2.14 4.21
C PRO A 6 -21.79 1.52 5.22
N LEU A 7 -21.57 0.29 5.62
CA LEU A 7 -22.36 -0.33 6.68
C LEU A 7 -22.02 0.31 8.04
N PRO A 8 -22.99 0.47 8.94
CA PRO A 8 -22.72 0.92 10.30
C PRO A 8 -21.75 -0.02 11.01
N LEU A 9 -20.84 0.51 11.82
CA LEU A 9 -19.88 -0.30 12.59
C LEU A 9 -20.58 -1.36 13.46
N SER A 10 -21.76 -1.02 14.00
CA SER A 10 -22.57 -1.94 14.82
C SER A 10 -23.17 -3.12 14.07
N SER A 11 -23.15 -3.11 12.73
CA SER A 11 -23.67 -4.19 11.88
C SER A 11 -22.59 -5.10 11.33
N LEU A 12 -21.31 -4.80 11.61
CA LEU A 12 -20.20 -5.64 11.16
C LEU A 12 -20.18 -6.96 11.92
N PRO A 13 -19.86 -8.10 11.26
CA PRO A 13 -19.53 -9.32 11.97
C PRO A 13 -18.42 -9.08 12.99
N GLU A 14 -18.48 -9.76 14.13
CA GLU A 14 -17.53 -9.58 15.23
C GLU A 14 -16.07 -9.74 14.79
N SER A 15 -15.77 -10.78 13.99
CA SER A 15 -14.42 -11.03 13.46
C SER A 15 -13.90 -9.87 12.62
N LEU A 16 -14.76 -9.31 11.75
CA LEU A 16 -14.39 -8.17 10.91
C LEU A 16 -14.23 -6.88 11.75
N ALA A 17 -15.08 -6.67 12.74
CA ALA A 17 -14.97 -5.52 13.65
C ALA A 17 -13.66 -5.54 14.45
N ILE A 18 -13.24 -6.71 14.94
CA ILE A 18 -11.96 -6.93 15.62
C ILE A 18 -10.78 -6.65 14.67
N ALA A 19 -10.83 -7.18 13.45
CA ALA A 19 -9.77 -6.97 12.46
C ALA A 19 -9.66 -5.49 12.06
N LEU A 20 -10.78 -4.81 11.87
CA LEU A 20 -10.85 -3.37 11.62
C LEU A 20 -10.20 -2.58 12.77
N GLN A 21 -10.58 -2.87 14.02
CA GLN A 21 -10.05 -2.15 15.18
C GLN A 21 -8.53 -2.33 15.31
N ARG A 22 -8.02 -3.56 15.15
CA ARG A 22 -6.57 -3.81 15.12
C ARG A 22 -5.87 -3.01 14.04
N GLY A 23 -6.47 -2.94 12.85
CA GLY A 23 -5.90 -2.19 11.73
C GLY A 23 -5.83 -0.68 11.99
N LEU A 24 -6.81 -0.13 12.70
CA LEU A 24 -6.81 1.28 13.11
C LEU A 24 -5.78 1.53 14.22
N ASP A 25 -5.76 0.68 15.25
CA ASP A 25 -4.86 0.81 16.40
C ASP A 25 -3.37 0.70 16.01
N SER A 26 -3.08 -0.16 15.02
CA SER A 26 -1.72 -0.34 14.49
C SER A 26 -1.30 0.72 13.46
N GLY A 27 -2.18 1.63 13.06
CA GLY A 27 -1.92 2.59 11.96
C GLY A 27 -1.94 1.98 10.57
N MET A 28 -2.16 0.66 10.43
CA MET A 28 -2.31 -0.02 9.13
C MET A 28 -3.45 0.58 8.32
N LEU A 29 -4.57 0.88 8.97
CA LEU A 29 -5.70 1.59 8.39
C LEU A 29 -5.72 3.05 8.86
N SER A 30 -6.03 3.97 7.95
CA SER A 30 -6.20 5.39 8.27
C SER A 30 -7.65 5.78 8.49
N SER A 31 -8.59 4.93 8.08
CA SER A 31 -10.04 5.15 8.15
C SER A 31 -10.78 3.82 8.16
N SER A 32 -11.93 3.80 8.81
CA SER A 32 -12.85 2.64 8.80
C SER A 32 -13.70 2.54 7.53
N VAL A 33 -13.86 3.65 6.80
CA VAL A 33 -14.80 3.76 5.67
C VAL A 33 -14.60 2.69 4.59
N PRO A 34 -13.37 2.42 4.11
CA PRO A 34 -13.16 1.35 3.12
C PRO A 34 -13.67 0.00 3.61
N VAL A 35 -13.37 -0.35 4.86
CA VAL A 35 -13.76 -1.64 5.44
C VAL A 35 -15.30 -1.72 5.62
N GLN A 36 -15.95 -0.64 6.00
CA GLN A 36 -17.41 -0.57 6.08
C GLN A 36 -18.09 -0.77 4.71
N VAL A 37 -17.47 -0.29 3.63
CA VAL A 37 -17.92 -0.56 2.26
C VAL A 37 -17.69 -2.02 1.88
N TRP A 38 -16.52 -2.59 2.18
CA TRP A 38 -16.19 -3.98 1.87
C TRP A 38 -16.97 -4.97 2.72
N ALA A 39 -17.50 -4.54 3.85
CA ALA A 39 -18.30 -5.37 4.77
C ALA A 39 -19.60 -5.89 4.14
N HIS A 40 -20.05 -5.37 2.99
CA HIS A 40 -21.08 -6.02 2.18
C HIS A 40 -20.67 -7.43 1.71
N ARG A 41 -19.39 -7.77 1.75
CA ARG A 41 -18.82 -9.10 1.51
C ARG A 41 -17.78 -9.42 2.60
N PRO A 42 -18.24 -9.71 3.85
CA PRO A 42 -17.40 -9.73 5.03
C PRO A 42 -16.23 -10.73 4.92
N ALA A 43 -16.44 -11.92 4.37
CA ALA A 43 -15.36 -12.90 4.21
C ALA A 43 -14.24 -12.41 3.27
N LEU A 44 -14.57 -11.62 2.23
CA LEU A 44 -13.57 -11.02 1.36
C LEU A 44 -12.85 -9.85 2.04
N ALA A 45 -13.58 -9.04 2.82
CA ALA A 45 -13.00 -7.96 3.60
C ALA A 45 -12.00 -8.49 4.63
N GLU A 46 -12.36 -9.57 5.36
CA GLU A 46 -11.48 -10.25 6.32
C GLU A 46 -10.21 -10.80 5.65
N ALA A 47 -10.34 -11.49 4.52
CA ALA A 47 -9.20 -12.02 3.77
C ALA A 47 -8.27 -10.89 3.29
N TRP A 48 -8.85 -9.77 2.81
CA TRP A 48 -8.08 -8.60 2.39
C TRP A 48 -7.31 -7.98 3.56
N LEU A 49 -7.96 -7.79 4.71
CA LEU A 49 -7.31 -7.28 5.91
C LEU A 49 -6.22 -8.23 6.42
N ALA A 50 -6.45 -9.56 6.37
CA ALA A 50 -5.45 -10.55 6.78
C ALA A 50 -4.19 -10.48 5.91
N VAL A 51 -4.33 -10.34 4.59
CA VAL A 51 -3.17 -10.15 3.69
C VAL A 51 -2.45 -8.85 4.02
N LEU A 52 -3.17 -7.76 4.21
CA LEU A 52 -2.58 -6.48 4.56
C LEU A 52 -1.82 -6.53 5.89
N GLU A 53 -2.40 -7.18 6.91
CA GLU A 53 -1.80 -7.36 8.24
C GLU A 53 -0.45 -8.11 8.17
N LEU A 54 -0.30 -9.10 7.28
CA LEU A 54 0.96 -9.83 7.09
C LEU A 54 2.09 -8.91 6.63
N PHE A 55 1.82 -7.94 5.75
CA PHE A 55 2.82 -6.96 5.33
C PHE A 55 3.24 -5.99 6.44
N TYR A 56 2.40 -5.79 7.46
CA TYR A 56 2.75 -4.93 8.60
C TYR A 56 3.41 -5.70 9.75
N SER A 57 3.02 -6.97 9.98
CA SER A 57 3.48 -7.76 11.12
C SER A 57 4.64 -8.71 10.83
N GLN A 58 4.84 -9.13 9.57
CA GLN A 58 5.80 -10.18 9.21
C GLN A 58 6.64 -9.83 7.95
N SER A 59 6.69 -8.56 7.57
CA SER A 59 7.42 -8.14 6.38
C SER A 59 8.92 -8.40 6.46
N LEU A 60 9.49 -8.84 5.34
CA LEU A 60 10.93 -8.94 5.11
C LEU A 60 11.54 -7.63 4.61
N LEU A 61 10.70 -6.67 4.22
CA LEU A 61 11.09 -5.32 3.80
C LEU A 61 11.05 -4.38 5.01
N SER A 62 11.99 -3.43 5.08
CA SER A 62 11.97 -2.43 6.15
C SER A 62 10.71 -1.56 6.06
N GLU A 63 10.29 -1.02 7.20
CA GLU A 63 9.12 -0.14 7.28
C GLU A 63 9.29 1.09 6.38
N ARG A 64 10.48 1.73 6.41
CA ARG A 64 10.83 2.83 5.51
C ARG A 64 10.67 2.45 4.04
N LEU A 65 11.18 1.31 3.61
CA LEU A 65 11.09 0.90 2.21
C LEU A 65 9.65 0.67 1.77
N ARG A 66 8.84 0.02 2.61
CA ARG A 66 7.41 -0.18 2.33
C ARG A 66 6.67 1.16 2.18
N GLU A 67 6.95 2.11 3.08
CA GLU A 67 6.31 3.44 3.02
C GLU A 67 6.74 4.21 1.77
N LEU A 68 8.01 4.20 1.41
CA LEU A 68 8.51 4.81 0.17
C LEU A 68 7.84 4.22 -1.08
N VAL A 69 7.76 2.89 -1.18
CA VAL A 69 7.09 2.17 -2.28
C VAL A 69 5.60 2.51 -2.33
N ARG A 70 4.93 2.53 -1.19
CA ARG A 70 3.50 2.90 -1.10
C ARG A 70 3.25 4.32 -1.59
N LEU A 71 4.08 5.27 -1.16
CA LEU A 71 3.98 6.68 -1.57
C LEU A 71 4.31 6.87 -3.04
N LYS A 72 5.30 6.15 -3.58
CA LYS A 72 5.62 6.16 -5.01
C LYS A 72 4.43 5.70 -5.84
N ILE A 73 3.79 4.59 -5.47
CA ILE A 73 2.58 4.09 -6.14
C ILE A 73 1.44 5.10 -6.02
N ALA A 74 1.24 5.71 -4.85
CA ALA A 74 0.23 6.73 -4.63
C ALA A 74 0.46 7.97 -5.51
N SER A 75 1.72 8.35 -5.72
CA SER A 75 2.11 9.46 -6.62
C SER A 75 1.78 9.13 -8.07
N VAL A 76 2.21 7.96 -8.58
CA VAL A 76 1.95 7.51 -9.97
C VAL A 76 0.44 7.40 -10.24
N THR A 77 -0.33 6.90 -9.28
CA THR A 77 -1.78 6.73 -9.40
C THR A 77 -2.60 7.98 -9.05
N THR A 78 -1.94 9.08 -8.69
CA THR A 78 -2.58 10.35 -8.26
C THR A 78 -3.61 10.18 -7.14
N CYS A 79 -3.43 9.18 -6.27
CA CYS A 79 -4.31 8.91 -5.13
C CYS A 79 -4.03 9.91 -3.99
N LYS A 80 -4.73 11.04 -3.96
CA LYS A 80 -4.54 12.11 -2.95
C LYS A 80 -4.68 11.58 -1.51
N ALA A 81 -5.72 10.79 -1.23
CA ALA A 81 -5.92 10.21 0.10
C ALA A 81 -4.74 9.32 0.52
N CYS A 82 -4.20 8.52 -0.44
CA CYS A 82 -3.05 7.66 -0.18
C CYS A 82 -1.75 8.47 0.03
N GLN A 83 -1.61 9.61 -0.65
CA GLN A 83 -0.44 10.49 -0.50
C GLN A 83 -0.44 11.23 0.86
N LEU A 84 -1.62 11.60 1.36
CA LEU A 84 -1.76 12.30 2.64
C LEU A 84 -1.63 11.36 3.84
N ALA A 85 -2.06 10.11 3.69
CA ALA A 85 -1.92 9.11 4.75
C ALA A 85 -0.43 8.79 4.99
N ARG A 86 0.03 8.90 6.24
CA ARG A 86 1.37 8.48 6.67
C ARG A 86 1.24 7.15 7.41
N LYS A 87 2.13 6.21 7.10
CA LYS A 87 2.15 4.85 7.67
C LYS A 87 3.45 4.57 8.44
N SER A 88 4.43 5.48 8.34
CA SER A 88 5.70 5.36 9.03
C SER A 88 6.32 6.76 9.22
N ASP A 89 6.92 6.96 10.38
CA ASP A 89 7.71 8.15 10.72
C ASP A 89 9.12 8.09 10.12
N ASP A 90 9.53 6.94 9.57
CA ASP A 90 10.83 6.74 8.91
C ASP A 90 10.94 7.45 7.54
N VAL A 91 9.84 8.03 7.05
CA VAL A 91 9.77 8.79 5.78
C VAL A 91 9.32 10.22 6.09
N ASN A 92 10.20 11.17 5.82
CA ASN A 92 9.96 12.59 6.08
C ASN A 92 9.50 13.35 4.82
N ASP A 93 9.20 14.65 4.97
CA ASP A 93 8.69 15.49 3.86
C ASP A 93 9.73 15.68 2.74
N LEU A 94 11.04 15.64 3.06
CA LEU A 94 12.09 15.70 2.05
C LEU A 94 12.12 14.44 1.21
N ASP A 95 11.99 13.26 1.83
CA ASP A 95 11.87 11.98 1.09
C ASP A 95 10.71 12.05 0.11
N ILE A 96 9.56 12.59 0.54
CA ILE A 96 8.36 12.69 -0.31
C ILE A 96 8.58 13.64 -1.48
N ALA A 97 9.21 14.78 -1.24
CA ALA A 97 9.54 15.73 -2.29
C ALA A 97 10.49 15.13 -3.33
N CYS A 98 11.41 14.25 -2.90
CA CYS A 98 12.37 13.57 -3.76
C CYS A 98 11.78 12.38 -4.54
N LEU A 99 10.61 11.84 -4.17
CA LEU A 99 10.01 10.68 -4.87
C LEU A 99 9.70 10.93 -6.35
N ALA A 100 9.51 12.18 -6.78
CA ALA A 100 9.22 12.55 -8.16
C ALA A 100 10.49 12.77 -9.01
N SER A 101 11.67 12.75 -8.42
CA SER A 101 12.95 13.01 -9.10
C SER A 101 13.89 11.81 -9.00
N ASP A 102 14.79 11.65 -9.98
CA ASP A 102 15.90 10.68 -9.94
C ASP A 102 17.01 11.17 -8.98
N SER A 103 16.62 11.42 -7.75
CA SER A 103 17.47 12.07 -6.76
C SER A 103 18.42 11.05 -6.11
N ASP A 104 19.70 11.42 -5.98
CA ASP A 104 20.70 10.72 -5.17
C ASP A 104 20.36 10.71 -3.67
N HIS A 105 19.18 11.21 -3.30
CA HIS A 105 18.67 11.20 -1.95
C HIS A 105 18.44 9.79 -1.39
N PHE A 106 18.07 8.87 -2.27
CA PHE A 106 17.77 7.47 -1.90
C PHE A 106 18.99 6.57 -2.06
N THR A 107 19.10 5.56 -1.20
CA THR A 107 20.10 4.50 -1.37
C THR A 107 19.89 3.73 -2.68
N GLN A 108 20.90 3.07 -3.20
CA GLN A 108 20.78 2.25 -4.42
C GLN A 108 19.73 1.14 -4.28
N GLN A 109 19.59 0.60 -3.08
CA GLN A 109 18.55 -0.38 -2.76
C GLN A 109 17.14 0.23 -2.88
N GLU A 110 16.93 1.41 -2.30
CA GLU A 110 15.66 2.14 -2.38
C GLU A 110 15.36 2.57 -3.82
N GLN A 111 16.36 3.08 -4.55
CA GLN A 111 16.19 3.47 -5.96
C GLN A 111 15.73 2.29 -6.82
N ALA A 112 16.32 1.10 -6.66
CA ALA A 112 15.91 -0.09 -7.39
C ALA A 112 14.44 -0.48 -7.10
N ALA A 113 14.03 -0.44 -5.84
CA ALA A 113 12.66 -0.74 -5.45
C ALA A 113 11.67 0.34 -5.91
N LEU A 114 12.04 1.62 -5.85
CA LEU A 114 11.21 2.73 -6.30
C LEU A 114 11.01 2.72 -7.82
N GLN A 115 12.06 2.43 -8.59
CA GLN A 115 11.96 2.27 -10.03
C GLN A 115 11.04 1.11 -10.40
N PHE A 116 11.20 -0.03 -9.73
CA PHE A 116 10.31 -1.18 -9.93
C PHE A 116 8.86 -0.83 -9.63
N ALA A 117 8.58 -0.17 -8.50
CA ALA A 117 7.23 0.24 -8.10
C ALA A 117 6.60 1.25 -9.07
N GLU A 118 7.38 2.17 -9.61
CA GLU A 118 6.95 3.14 -10.61
C GLU A 118 6.50 2.45 -11.89
N LEU A 119 7.34 1.59 -12.44
CA LEU A 119 7.03 0.81 -13.64
C LEU A 119 5.84 -0.12 -13.41
N PHE A 120 5.82 -0.83 -12.28
CA PHE A 120 4.71 -1.71 -11.90
C PHE A 120 3.36 -0.98 -11.89
N ALA A 121 3.33 0.24 -11.38
CA ALA A 121 2.10 1.03 -11.27
C ALA A 121 1.70 1.75 -12.57
N GLY A 122 2.68 2.20 -13.37
CA GLY A 122 2.49 3.06 -14.52
C GLY A 122 2.61 2.36 -15.87
N ASP A 123 3.60 1.49 -16.02
CA ASP A 123 3.90 0.80 -17.28
C ASP A 123 4.51 -0.59 -17.06
N TYR A 124 3.72 -1.47 -16.46
CA TYR A 124 4.17 -2.83 -16.08
C TYR A 124 4.65 -3.69 -17.26
N MET A 125 4.23 -3.37 -18.48
CA MET A 125 4.64 -4.10 -19.68
C MET A 125 6.12 -3.88 -20.03
N THR A 126 6.75 -2.84 -19.51
CA THR A 126 8.18 -2.56 -19.68
C THR A 126 9.05 -3.24 -18.63
N VAL A 127 8.45 -3.83 -17.59
CA VAL A 127 9.20 -4.57 -16.57
C VAL A 127 9.76 -5.86 -17.20
N GLY A 128 11.10 -5.97 -17.23
CA GLY A 128 11.81 -7.12 -17.80
C GLY A 128 12.95 -7.59 -16.89
N ASP A 129 13.71 -8.56 -17.38
CA ASP A 129 14.79 -9.24 -16.62
C ASP A 129 15.79 -8.26 -16.00
N VAL A 130 16.13 -7.19 -16.71
CA VAL A 130 17.08 -6.14 -16.23
C VAL A 130 16.62 -5.53 -14.89
N HIS A 131 15.33 -5.39 -14.67
CA HIS A 131 14.79 -4.83 -13.44
C HIS A 131 14.87 -5.84 -12.28
N PHE A 132 14.64 -7.12 -12.56
CA PHE A 132 14.81 -8.19 -11.57
C PHE A 132 16.29 -8.41 -11.23
N GLU A 133 17.20 -8.30 -12.20
CA GLU A 133 18.65 -8.33 -11.97
C GLU A 133 19.11 -7.16 -11.10
N ALA A 134 18.55 -5.96 -11.31
CA ALA A 134 18.83 -4.79 -10.47
C ALA A 134 18.35 -5.02 -9.03
N LEU A 135 17.14 -5.56 -8.84
CA LEU A 135 16.62 -5.91 -7.51
C LEU A 135 17.46 -7.00 -6.84
N ALA A 136 17.87 -8.03 -7.58
CA ALA A 136 18.64 -9.17 -7.03
C ALA A 136 20.02 -8.78 -6.48
N ARG A 137 20.51 -7.58 -6.78
CA ARG A 137 21.74 -7.04 -6.17
C ARG A 137 21.58 -6.68 -4.70
N PHE A 138 20.34 -6.41 -4.26
CA PHE A 138 20.04 -5.87 -2.93
C PHE A 138 19.04 -6.72 -2.15
N PHE A 139 18.23 -7.52 -2.83
CA PHE A 139 17.11 -8.26 -2.25
C PHE A 139 17.24 -9.75 -2.53
N SER A 140 16.88 -10.56 -1.55
CA SER A 140 16.68 -12.00 -1.74
C SER A 140 15.45 -12.28 -2.60
N PRO A 141 15.34 -13.48 -3.19
CA PRO A 141 14.13 -13.87 -3.95
C PRO A 141 12.83 -13.71 -3.14
N ALA A 142 12.85 -13.99 -1.83
CA ALA A 142 11.70 -13.82 -0.96
C ALA A 142 11.29 -12.33 -0.83
N GLN A 143 12.25 -11.44 -0.65
CA GLN A 143 12.00 -10.00 -0.58
C GLN A 143 11.51 -9.43 -1.92
N ILE A 144 12.03 -9.90 -3.06
CA ILE A 144 11.56 -9.49 -4.40
C ILE A 144 10.12 -9.95 -4.60
N THR A 145 9.80 -11.19 -4.20
CA THR A 145 8.41 -11.70 -4.25
C THR A 145 7.48 -10.84 -3.40
N GLU A 146 7.90 -10.53 -2.16
CA GLU A 146 7.13 -9.69 -1.26
C GLU A 146 6.94 -8.27 -1.82
N LEU A 147 7.99 -7.64 -2.37
CA LEU A 147 7.91 -6.33 -3.01
C LEU A 147 6.88 -6.32 -4.15
N ASN A 148 6.91 -7.35 -5.01
CA ASN A 148 5.97 -7.49 -6.12
C ASN A 148 4.53 -7.62 -5.62
N MET A 149 4.29 -8.48 -4.62
CA MET A 149 2.96 -8.65 -4.01
C MET A 149 2.50 -7.37 -3.29
N TYR A 150 3.40 -6.66 -2.63
CA TYR A 150 3.10 -5.40 -1.97
C TYR A 150 2.71 -4.31 -2.97
N CYS A 151 3.44 -4.18 -4.08
CA CYS A 151 3.08 -3.27 -5.16
C CYS A 151 1.66 -3.57 -5.70
N ALA A 152 1.34 -4.84 -5.93
CA ALA A 152 0.02 -5.27 -6.40
C ALA A 152 -1.08 -4.92 -5.39
N LEU A 153 -0.85 -5.17 -4.09
CA LEU A 153 -1.81 -4.90 -3.03
C LEU A 153 -2.07 -3.38 -2.89
N MET A 154 -1.01 -2.56 -2.89
CA MET A 154 -1.12 -1.10 -2.79
C MET A 154 -1.84 -0.51 -4.00
N LEU A 155 -1.52 -0.98 -5.20
CA LEU A 155 -2.17 -0.54 -6.43
C LEU A 155 -3.67 -0.92 -6.44
N ALA A 156 -3.98 -2.18 -6.14
CA ALA A 156 -5.35 -2.68 -6.13
C ALA A 156 -6.19 -2.00 -5.04
N GLY A 157 -5.66 -1.89 -3.82
CA GLY A 157 -6.33 -1.22 -2.70
C GLY A 157 -6.61 0.24 -2.98
N GLY A 158 -5.63 0.98 -3.49
CA GLY A 158 -5.79 2.38 -3.85
C GLY A 158 -6.86 2.60 -4.94
N ARG A 159 -6.82 1.80 -6.00
CA ARG A 159 -7.81 1.86 -7.09
C ARG A 159 -9.21 1.47 -6.61
N MET A 160 -9.33 0.42 -5.82
CA MET A 160 -10.61 -0.03 -5.26
C MET A 160 -11.24 1.06 -4.39
N THR A 161 -10.48 1.64 -3.47
CA THR A 161 -10.92 2.74 -2.60
C THR A 161 -11.34 3.97 -3.43
N TYR A 162 -10.55 4.34 -4.44
CA TYR A 162 -10.86 5.46 -5.32
C TYR A 162 -12.14 5.24 -6.14
N VAL A 163 -12.25 4.07 -6.80
CA VAL A 163 -13.43 3.75 -7.62
C VAL A 163 -14.71 3.71 -6.79
N GLN A 164 -14.63 3.24 -5.55
CA GLN A 164 -15.76 3.20 -4.62
C GLN A 164 -16.02 4.52 -3.92
N GLN A 165 -15.11 5.50 -4.02
CA GLN A 165 -15.12 6.74 -3.23
C GLN A 165 -15.21 6.44 -1.72
N ALA A 166 -14.52 5.37 -1.28
CA ALA A 166 -14.57 4.86 0.08
C ALA A 166 -13.53 5.55 0.97
N TYR A 167 -13.68 6.85 1.18
CA TYR A 167 -12.86 7.69 2.05
C TYR A 167 -13.69 8.78 2.71
N GLU A 168 -13.19 9.33 3.79
CA GLU A 168 -13.77 10.46 4.48
C GLU A 168 -13.65 11.74 3.63
N GLU A 169 -14.67 12.60 3.67
CA GLU A 169 -14.68 13.90 2.98
C GLU A 169 -13.84 14.94 3.73
#